data_5d1f6c1ebda87937b6d81ab8ae8bd2cb
#
_entry.id   5d1f6c1ebda87937b6d81ab8ae8bd2cb
#
_cell.length_a   1.000
_cell.length_b   1.000
_cell.length_c   1.000
_cell.angle_alpha   90.00
_cell.angle_beta   90.00
_cell.angle_gamma   90.00
#
_symmetry.space_group_name_H-M   'P 1'
#
loop_
_entity.id
_entity.type
_entity.pdbx_description
1 polymer ?
#
loop_
_entity_poly.entity_id
_entity_poly.type
_entity_poly.pdbx_seq_one_letter_code
_entity_poly.pdbx_strand_id
1 'polypeptide(L)'
;MKSVLLPLLLATILYVPSARAQSEPEAGGHELQLWTGGGHGLNGSTSDTGVWNVGVRYGWVLTDPVGPGPLRGRFEYAVDVVPVFVLTQRPGTAYGFGLNPFALKWNFMPHHSVAPYVDLGGGTLFTNEKTPPGTSRVNFTTSGAVGVHFLRSKYNWSAELRFMHISNAGLTTPNPGINTLQVRVGFGRFTHPE
;
A
#
# COMPACT_ATOMS: atom_id res chain seq x y z
N MET A 1 -22.02 23.92 -14.70
CA MET A 1 -22.61 22.82 -13.94
C MET A 1 -21.62 21.65 -13.75
N LYS A 2 -20.43 21.82 -13.15
CA LYS A 2 -19.40 20.76 -13.05
C LYS A 2 -18.80 20.56 -11.65
N SER A 3 -19.39 21.10 -10.58
CA SER A 3 -18.73 21.12 -9.26
C SER A 3 -19.50 20.46 -8.10
N VAL A 4 -20.61 19.77 -8.33
CA VAL A 4 -21.48 19.31 -7.23
C VAL A 4 -21.42 17.79 -7.00
N LEU A 5 -20.85 17.01 -7.93
CA LEU A 5 -20.83 15.54 -7.83
C LEU A 5 -19.72 14.97 -6.95
N LEU A 6 -18.59 15.67 -6.79
CA LEU A 6 -17.44 15.14 -6.04
C LEU A 6 -17.66 15.13 -4.51
N PRO A 7 -18.26 16.17 -3.87
CA PRO A 7 -18.52 16.12 -2.43
C PRO A 7 -19.64 15.15 -2.03
N LEU A 8 -20.56 14.83 -2.93
CA LEU A 8 -21.63 13.87 -2.63
C LEU A 8 -21.12 12.42 -2.56
N LEU A 9 -20.11 12.08 -3.35
CA LEU A 9 -19.48 10.74 -3.33
C LEU A 9 -18.67 10.51 -2.04
N LEU A 10 -18.06 11.56 -1.49
CA LEU A 10 -17.30 11.48 -0.24
C LEU A 10 -18.23 11.35 0.99
N ALA A 11 -19.40 11.96 0.95
CA ALA A 11 -20.36 11.95 2.06
C ALA A 11 -21.08 10.59 2.22
N THR A 12 -21.26 9.83 1.14
CA THR A 12 -21.91 8.51 1.18
C THR A 12 -21.01 7.42 1.75
N ILE A 13 -19.69 7.63 1.80
CA ILE A 13 -18.73 6.66 2.36
C ILE A 13 -18.73 6.67 3.91
N LEU A 14 -19.23 7.74 4.53
CA LEU A 14 -19.17 7.92 6.00
C LEU A 14 -20.38 7.34 6.77
N TYR A 15 -21.45 6.91 6.08
CA TYR A 15 -22.59 6.30 6.76
C TYR A 15 -22.44 4.78 6.85
N VAL A 16 -21.70 4.33 7.87
CA VAL A 16 -21.50 2.90 8.16
C VAL A 16 -22.34 2.56 9.39
N PRO A 17 -23.39 1.72 9.27
CA PRO A 17 -24.13 1.25 10.43
C PRO A 17 -23.20 0.46 11.36
N SER A 18 -23.35 0.66 12.68
CA SER A 18 -22.57 0.04 13.75
C SER A 18 -22.85 -1.48 13.86
N ALA A 19 -22.45 -2.25 12.87
CA ALA A 19 -22.30 -3.69 13.02
C ALA A 19 -20.98 -3.94 13.78
N ARG A 20 -20.98 -4.75 14.83
CA ARG A 20 -19.74 -5.19 15.49
C ARG A 20 -18.81 -5.76 14.44
N ALA A 21 -17.72 -5.08 14.17
CA ALA A 21 -16.69 -5.55 13.27
C ALA A 21 -16.02 -6.76 13.92
N GLN A 22 -16.14 -7.93 13.28
CA GLN A 22 -15.52 -9.16 13.75
C GLN A 22 -14.19 -9.46 13.05
N SER A 23 -13.79 -8.62 12.10
CA SER A 23 -12.56 -8.79 11.31
C SER A 23 -11.62 -7.62 11.56
N GLU A 24 -11.13 -7.49 12.81
CA GLU A 24 -10.10 -6.54 13.17
C GLU A 24 -8.73 -7.21 13.36
N PRO A 25 -7.62 -6.45 13.28
CA PRO A 25 -6.30 -6.99 13.62
C PRO A 25 -6.28 -7.50 15.06
N GLU A 26 -5.97 -8.77 15.30
CA GLU A 26 -5.80 -9.37 16.62
C GLU A 26 -4.45 -10.05 16.73
N ALA A 27 -3.80 -10.01 17.89
CA ALA A 27 -2.51 -10.66 18.12
C ALA A 27 -2.59 -12.16 17.82
N GLY A 28 -1.64 -12.68 17.03
CA GLY A 28 -1.64 -14.07 16.53
C GLY A 28 -2.54 -14.30 15.31
N GLY A 29 -3.36 -13.33 14.92
CA GLY A 29 -4.14 -13.37 13.68
C GLY A 29 -3.34 -13.00 12.43
N HIS A 30 -3.96 -13.18 11.27
CA HIS A 30 -3.33 -12.93 9.97
C HIS A 30 -4.16 -11.97 9.13
N GLU A 31 -3.50 -11.15 8.32
CA GLU A 31 -4.13 -10.39 7.23
C GLU A 31 -3.95 -11.13 5.91
N LEU A 32 -5.03 -11.27 5.14
CA LEU A 32 -4.97 -11.62 3.73
C LEU A 32 -5.70 -10.53 2.94
N GLN A 33 -4.98 -9.87 2.02
CA GLN A 33 -5.52 -8.75 1.27
C GLN A 33 -5.11 -8.80 -0.20
N LEU A 34 -6.08 -8.63 -1.10
CA LEU A 34 -5.85 -8.26 -2.50
C LEU A 34 -5.92 -6.74 -2.60
N TRP A 35 -4.97 -6.13 -3.30
CA TRP A 35 -4.94 -4.68 -3.45
C TRP A 35 -4.53 -4.24 -4.85
N THR A 36 -4.93 -3.04 -5.24
CA THR A 36 -4.45 -2.35 -6.42
C THR A 36 -4.11 -0.91 -6.08
N GLY A 37 -3.12 -0.35 -6.74
CA GLY A 37 -2.69 1.02 -6.54
C GLY A 37 -2.26 1.69 -7.83
N GLY A 38 -2.35 3.01 -7.84
CA GLY A 38 -1.89 3.82 -8.96
C GLY A 38 -1.48 5.21 -8.52
N GLY A 39 -0.62 5.84 -9.31
CA GLY A 39 -0.12 7.17 -9.01
C GLY A 39 0.86 7.70 -10.03
N HIS A 40 1.53 8.78 -9.65
CA HIS A 40 2.43 9.52 -10.51
C HIS A 40 3.78 9.83 -9.85
N GLY A 41 4.79 10.05 -10.69
CA GLY A 41 6.08 10.60 -10.31
C GLY A 41 5.93 12.02 -9.73
N LEU A 42 6.76 12.34 -8.73
CA LEU A 42 6.64 13.61 -8.02
C LEU A 42 7.59 14.69 -8.55
N ASN A 43 8.79 14.35 -9.01
CA ASN A 43 9.84 15.33 -9.26
C ASN A 43 10.73 15.00 -10.46
N GLY A 44 11.28 16.06 -11.08
CA GLY A 44 12.37 16.01 -12.04
C GLY A 44 12.04 15.28 -13.33
N SER A 45 13.02 14.61 -13.90
CA SER A 45 12.92 13.89 -15.18
C SER A 45 11.98 12.67 -15.14
N THR A 46 11.51 12.28 -13.97
CA THR A 46 10.60 11.14 -13.77
C THR A 46 9.18 11.56 -13.39
N SER A 47 8.87 12.86 -13.36
CA SER A 47 7.51 13.37 -13.05
C SER A 47 6.43 12.87 -14.01
N ASP A 48 6.80 12.59 -15.26
CA ASP A 48 5.91 12.03 -16.29
C ASP A 48 5.68 10.51 -16.14
N THR A 49 6.26 9.89 -15.11
CA THR A 49 6.11 8.45 -14.87
C THR A 49 4.77 8.18 -14.18
N GLY A 50 3.91 7.41 -14.83
CA GLY A 50 2.73 6.83 -14.21
C GLY A 50 3.05 5.46 -13.65
N VAL A 51 2.37 5.07 -12.57
CA VAL A 51 2.51 3.75 -11.94
C VAL A 51 1.14 3.14 -11.73
N TRP A 52 1.01 1.86 -12.04
CA TRP A 52 -0.13 1.04 -11.64
C TRP A 52 0.35 -0.35 -11.23
N ASN A 53 -0.21 -0.87 -10.16
CA ASN A 53 0.19 -2.16 -9.62
C ASN A 53 -0.96 -2.91 -8.96
N VAL A 54 -0.83 -4.24 -8.93
CA VAL A 54 -1.74 -5.16 -8.24
C VAL A 54 -0.90 -6.10 -7.41
N GLY A 55 -1.35 -6.39 -6.19
CA GLY A 55 -0.63 -7.29 -5.30
C GLY A 55 -1.52 -8.00 -4.30
N VAL A 56 -0.92 -9.02 -3.70
CA VAL A 56 -1.46 -9.78 -2.58
C VAL A 56 -0.57 -9.58 -1.38
N ARG A 57 -1.17 -9.25 -0.24
CA ARG A 57 -0.52 -9.14 1.07
C ARG A 57 -0.90 -10.33 1.93
N TYR A 58 0.11 -10.86 2.61
CA TYR A 58 -0.08 -11.75 3.74
C TYR A 58 0.66 -11.18 4.95
N GLY A 59 -0.07 -10.93 6.02
CA GLY A 59 0.43 -10.29 7.24
C GLY A 59 0.24 -11.16 8.48
N TRP A 60 1.09 -10.94 9.47
CA TRP A 60 1.04 -11.54 10.81
C TRP A 60 0.93 -10.43 11.84
N VAL A 61 -0.16 -10.38 12.59
CA VAL A 61 -0.34 -9.45 13.70
C VAL A 61 0.42 -9.99 14.91
N LEU A 62 1.51 -9.33 15.29
CA LEU A 62 2.52 -9.88 16.19
C LEU A 62 2.30 -9.49 17.65
N THR A 63 1.58 -8.39 17.92
CA THR A 63 1.47 -7.87 19.29
C THR A 63 0.03 -7.65 19.72
N ASP A 64 -0.20 -7.81 21.03
CA ASP A 64 -1.34 -7.19 21.70
C ASP A 64 -1.27 -5.66 21.57
N PRO A 65 -2.38 -4.95 21.85
CA PRO A 65 -2.36 -3.49 21.77
C PRO A 65 -1.38 -2.89 22.77
N VAL A 66 -0.34 -2.22 22.26
CA VAL A 66 0.69 -1.52 23.03
C VAL A 66 0.70 -0.02 22.70
N GLY A 67 1.34 0.78 23.52
CA GLY A 67 1.45 2.23 23.37
C GLY A 67 0.41 3.02 24.14
N PRO A 68 0.67 4.33 24.39
CA PRO A 68 -0.19 5.21 25.18
C PRO A 68 -1.27 5.87 24.33
N GLY A 69 -2.48 6.04 24.89
CA GLY A 69 -3.56 6.89 24.37
C GLY A 69 -3.86 6.63 22.88
N PRO A 70 -3.88 7.67 22.03
CA PRO A 70 -4.23 7.54 20.61
C PRO A 70 -3.16 6.82 19.77
N LEU A 71 -1.94 6.65 20.30
CA LEU A 71 -0.88 5.90 19.64
C LEU A 71 -0.96 4.40 19.91
N ARG A 72 -1.92 3.97 20.75
CA ARG A 72 -2.12 2.56 21.04
C ARG A 72 -2.50 1.79 19.78
N GLY A 73 -1.83 0.67 19.54
CA GLY A 73 -2.02 -0.13 18.34
C GLY A 73 -1.34 -1.48 18.41
N ARG A 74 -1.37 -2.20 17.30
CA ARG A 74 -0.76 -3.52 17.12
C ARG A 74 0.26 -3.48 16.01
N PHE A 75 1.39 -4.13 16.24
CA PHE A 75 2.42 -4.29 15.23
C PHE A 75 2.10 -5.50 14.34
N GLU A 76 2.25 -5.30 13.05
CA GLU A 76 2.08 -6.33 12.03
C GLU A 76 3.30 -6.35 11.12
N TYR A 77 3.78 -7.54 10.83
CA TYR A 77 4.74 -7.82 9.77
C TYR A 77 4.00 -8.44 8.58
N ALA A 78 4.32 -8.01 7.37
CA ALA A 78 3.68 -8.55 6.18
C ALA A 78 4.67 -8.73 5.02
N VAL A 79 4.24 -9.55 4.06
CA VAL A 79 4.89 -9.76 2.76
C VAL A 79 3.88 -9.40 1.67
N ASP A 80 4.31 -8.59 0.69
CA ASP A 80 3.53 -8.32 -0.51
C ASP A 80 4.15 -9.04 -1.72
N VAL A 81 3.35 -9.81 -2.43
CA VAL A 81 3.66 -10.27 -3.78
C VAL A 81 2.95 -9.37 -4.76
N VAL A 82 3.68 -8.82 -5.73
CA VAL A 82 3.18 -7.85 -6.71
C VAL A 82 3.32 -8.46 -8.11
N PRO A 83 2.38 -9.30 -8.56
CA PRO A 83 2.48 -9.99 -9.84
C PRO A 83 2.38 -9.06 -11.05
N VAL A 84 1.78 -7.89 -10.86
CA VAL A 84 1.63 -6.89 -11.92
C VAL A 84 2.14 -5.54 -11.45
N PHE A 85 3.12 -5.02 -12.16
CA PHE A 85 3.64 -3.67 -11.98
C PHE A 85 3.83 -3.02 -13.35
N VAL A 86 3.16 -1.89 -13.58
CA VAL A 86 3.19 -1.15 -14.84
C VAL A 86 3.74 0.24 -14.56
N LEU A 87 4.78 0.63 -15.32
CA LEU A 87 5.33 1.97 -15.30
C LEU A 87 5.21 2.56 -16.70
N THR A 88 4.39 3.60 -16.84
CA THR A 88 4.34 4.41 -18.06
C THR A 88 5.43 5.47 -17.96
N GLN A 89 6.38 5.43 -18.90
CA GLN A 89 7.52 6.36 -18.94
C GLN A 89 7.86 6.67 -20.39
N ARG A 90 8.55 7.76 -20.67
CA ARG A 90 9.09 8.00 -22.02
C ARG A 90 10.42 7.27 -22.17
N PRO A 91 10.66 6.51 -23.25
CA PRO A 91 9.87 6.44 -24.50
C PRO A 91 8.78 5.37 -24.54
N GLY A 92 8.49 4.61 -23.46
CA GLY A 92 7.52 3.52 -23.50
C GLY A 92 7.06 3.06 -22.13
N THR A 93 6.35 1.93 -22.09
CA THR A 93 5.82 1.33 -20.85
C THR A 93 6.69 0.14 -20.47
N ALA A 94 7.09 0.09 -19.20
CA ALA A 94 7.72 -1.06 -18.58
C ALA A 94 6.68 -1.88 -17.81
N TYR A 95 6.76 -3.19 -17.96
CA TYR A 95 5.95 -4.17 -17.23
C TYR A 95 6.85 -4.97 -16.30
N GLY A 96 6.36 -5.29 -15.12
CA GLY A 96 7.18 -5.99 -14.15
C GLY A 96 6.38 -6.72 -13.10
N PHE A 97 7.12 -7.33 -12.19
CA PHE A 97 6.63 -7.94 -10.97
C PHE A 97 7.57 -7.62 -9.81
N GLY A 98 7.05 -7.68 -8.60
CA GLY A 98 7.81 -7.36 -7.39
C GLY A 98 7.54 -8.32 -6.25
N LEU A 99 8.46 -8.33 -5.30
CA LEU A 99 8.33 -8.97 -4.01
C LEU A 99 8.79 -8.00 -2.95
N ASN A 100 7.92 -7.68 -2.01
CA ASN A 100 8.23 -6.87 -0.84
C ASN A 100 8.22 -7.78 0.40
N PRO A 101 9.38 -8.34 0.78
CA PRO A 101 9.47 -9.23 1.94
C PRO A 101 9.41 -8.48 3.26
N PHE A 102 9.50 -7.15 3.23
CA PHE A 102 9.48 -6.29 4.43
C PHE A 102 8.37 -5.27 4.30
N ALA A 103 7.26 -5.52 5.00
CA ALA A 103 6.22 -4.55 5.27
C ALA A 103 5.97 -4.53 6.79
N LEU A 104 6.18 -3.38 7.41
CA LEU A 104 6.04 -3.15 8.84
C LEU A 104 4.86 -2.21 9.02
N LYS A 105 3.77 -2.71 9.59
CA LYS A 105 2.54 -1.96 9.72
C LYS A 105 2.18 -1.78 11.20
N TRP A 106 1.78 -0.57 11.56
CA TRP A 106 1.21 -0.25 12.85
C TRP A 106 -0.27 0.02 12.67
N ASN A 107 -1.11 -0.90 13.14
CA ASN A 107 -2.55 -0.78 13.15
C ASN A 107 -2.98 -0.11 14.45
N PHE A 108 -3.45 1.13 14.38
CA PHE A 108 -4.01 1.83 15.54
C PHE A 108 -5.31 1.16 15.99
N MET A 109 -5.65 1.37 17.26
CA MET A 109 -6.89 0.84 17.79
C MET A 109 -8.09 1.34 16.98
N PRO A 110 -9.01 0.45 16.59
CA PRO A 110 -10.20 0.84 15.86
C PRO A 110 -11.07 1.82 16.66
N HIS A 111 -11.59 2.80 15.93
CA HIS A 111 -12.69 3.63 16.44
C HIS A 111 -13.93 3.32 15.59
N HIS A 112 -14.96 2.74 16.21
CA HIS A 112 -16.09 2.12 15.51
C HIS A 112 -15.58 1.04 14.51
N SER A 113 -15.86 1.22 13.23
CA SER A 113 -15.48 0.29 12.15
C SER A 113 -14.28 0.78 11.33
N VAL A 114 -13.49 1.71 11.85
CA VAL A 114 -12.34 2.30 11.14
C VAL A 114 -11.09 2.10 11.97
N ALA A 115 -10.08 1.44 11.39
CA ALA A 115 -8.77 1.25 11.98
C ALA A 115 -7.72 1.98 11.12
N PRO A 116 -7.20 3.13 11.56
CA PRO A 116 -6.09 3.79 10.90
C PRO A 116 -4.81 2.94 10.99
N TYR A 117 -3.90 3.12 10.04
CA TYR A 117 -2.58 2.50 10.10
C TYR A 117 -1.50 3.34 9.44
N VAL A 118 -0.26 3.05 9.79
CA VAL A 118 0.94 3.47 9.06
C VAL A 118 1.68 2.22 8.61
N ASP A 119 2.33 2.29 7.44
CA ASP A 119 3.04 1.17 6.82
C ASP A 119 4.37 1.64 6.27
N LEU A 120 5.42 0.87 6.52
CA LEU A 120 6.74 1.05 5.94
C LEU A 120 7.10 -0.24 5.20
N GLY A 121 7.52 -0.14 3.95
CA GLY A 121 7.80 -1.32 3.15
C GLY A 121 9.04 -1.18 2.28
N GLY A 122 9.56 -2.34 1.87
CA GLY A 122 10.67 -2.41 0.95
C GLY A 122 10.81 -3.77 0.29
N GLY A 123 11.35 -3.77 -0.93
CA GLY A 123 11.51 -4.99 -1.69
C GLY A 123 12.21 -4.81 -3.02
N THR A 124 12.00 -5.77 -3.91
CA THR A 124 12.59 -5.81 -5.25
C THR A 124 11.52 -5.67 -6.32
N LEU A 125 11.90 -5.04 -7.43
CA LEU A 125 11.10 -4.88 -8.63
C LEU A 125 11.91 -5.31 -9.85
N PHE A 126 11.35 -6.22 -10.63
CA PHE A 126 11.91 -6.69 -11.88
C PHE A 126 11.04 -6.21 -13.03
N THR A 127 11.65 -5.58 -14.04
CA THR A 127 10.94 -5.01 -15.19
C THR A 127 11.50 -5.54 -16.52
N ASN A 128 10.66 -5.65 -17.54
CA ASN A 128 11.08 -6.06 -18.88
C ASN A 128 11.95 -5.00 -19.58
N GLU A 129 11.77 -3.73 -19.23
CA GLU A 129 12.54 -2.59 -19.71
C GLU A 129 13.31 -1.92 -18.58
N LYS A 130 14.39 -1.20 -18.90
CA LYS A 130 15.16 -0.42 -17.92
C LYS A 130 14.30 0.69 -17.32
N THR A 131 14.31 0.80 -16.00
CA THR A 131 13.45 1.70 -15.24
C THR A 131 14.24 2.46 -14.16
N PRO A 132 14.43 3.80 -14.27
CA PRO A 132 14.14 4.65 -15.44
C PRO A 132 14.89 4.23 -16.69
N PRO A 133 14.54 4.77 -17.88
CA PRO A 133 15.25 4.47 -19.12
C PRO A 133 16.76 4.71 -18.98
N GLY A 134 17.58 3.79 -19.53
CA GLY A 134 19.04 3.86 -19.44
C GLY A 134 19.67 3.34 -18.15
N THR A 135 18.88 2.87 -17.18
CA THR A 135 19.37 2.40 -15.87
C THR A 135 19.38 0.88 -15.74
N SER A 136 18.48 0.29 -14.98
CA SER A 136 18.43 -1.15 -14.66
C SER A 136 17.03 -1.74 -14.85
N ARG A 137 16.98 -3.06 -15.11
CA ARG A 137 15.75 -3.86 -15.07
C ARG A 137 15.49 -4.44 -13.67
N VAL A 138 16.49 -4.41 -12.81
CA VAL A 138 16.37 -4.80 -11.40
C VAL A 138 16.45 -3.54 -10.56
N ASN A 139 15.41 -3.30 -9.79
CA ASN A 139 15.31 -2.16 -8.90
C ASN A 139 14.86 -2.61 -7.51
N PHE A 140 15.07 -1.74 -6.55
CA PHE A 140 14.57 -1.86 -5.19
C PHE A 140 13.50 -0.81 -4.95
N THR A 141 12.54 -1.16 -4.11
CA THR A 141 11.47 -0.26 -3.70
C THR A 141 11.59 0.00 -2.20
N THR A 142 11.40 1.25 -1.79
CA THR A 142 11.14 1.62 -0.41
C THR A 142 9.89 2.47 -0.36
N SER A 143 9.07 2.30 0.65
CA SER A 143 7.79 3.02 0.73
C SER A 143 7.39 3.33 2.15
N GLY A 144 6.64 4.43 2.29
CA GLY A 144 5.92 4.78 3.50
C GLY A 144 4.49 5.14 3.16
N ALA A 145 3.54 4.75 4.01
CA ALA A 145 2.14 4.99 3.78
C ALA A 145 1.36 5.32 5.04
N VAL A 146 0.24 6.00 4.84
CA VAL A 146 -0.81 6.16 5.82
C VAL A 146 -2.12 5.65 5.22
N GLY A 147 -2.90 4.92 5.99
CA GLY A 147 -4.13 4.33 5.48
C GLY A 147 -5.16 4.07 6.55
N VAL A 148 -6.28 3.54 6.09
CA VAL A 148 -7.39 3.15 6.95
C VAL A 148 -7.97 1.81 6.48
N HIS A 149 -8.32 0.96 7.44
CA HIS A 149 -9.19 -0.19 7.23
C HIS A 149 -10.63 0.18 7.57
N PHE A 150 -11.56 -0.15 6.69
CA PHE A 150 -13.00 -0.11 6.93
C PHE A 150 -13.45 -1.52 7.29
N LEU A 151 -13.54 -1.79 8.58
CA LEU A 151 -13.79 -3.11 9.13
C LEU A 151 -15.26 -3.52 8.96
N ARG A 152 -15.48 -4.78 8.60
CA ARG A 152 -16.79 -5.41 8.47
C ARG A 152 -16.77 -6.78 9.16
N SER A 153 -17.91 -7.44 9.26
CA SER A 153 -18.04 -8.71 9.95
C SER A 153 -17.16 -9.84 9.38
N LYS A 154 -16.92 -9.87 8.09
CA LYS A 154 -16.18 -10.95 7.42
C LYS A 154 -15.01 -10.45 6.58
N TYR A 155 -15.16 -9.30 5.94
CA TYR A 155 -14.18 -8.70 5.05
C TYR A 155 -13.98 -7.23 5.41
N ASN A 156 -12.84 -6.69 5.05
CA ASN A 156 -12.55 -5.28 5.18
C ASN A 156 -12.12 -4.68 3.84
N TRP A 157 -12.27 -3.38 3.72
CA TRP A 157 -11.67 -2.57 2.68
C TRP A 157 -10.56 -1.73 3.28
N SER A 158 -9.57 -1.40 2.49
CA SER A 158 -8.56 -0.41 2.88
C SER A 158 -8.43 0.68 1.83
N ALA A 159 -8.05 1.86 2.29
CA ALA A 159 -7.61 2.96 1.43
C ALA A 159 -6.31 3.53 2.00
N GLU A 160 -5.35 3.82 1.14
CA GLU A 160 -3.99 4.17 1.53
C GLU A 160 -3.42 5.23 0.60
N LEU A 161 -2.70 6.20 1.16
CA LEU A 161 -1.82 7.11 0.45
C LEU A 161 -0.38 6.66 0.70
N ARG A 162 0.36 6.35 -0.37
CA ARG A 162 1.70 5.78 -0.33
C ARG A 162 2.69 6.62 -1.11
N PHE A 163 3.78 6.99 -0.47
CA PHE A 163 5.01 7.39 -1.15
C PHE A 163 5.85 6.15 -1.45
N MET A 164 6.39 6.04 -2.67
CA MET A 164 7.28 4.96 -3.06
C MET A 164 8.48 5.51 -3.82
N HIS A 165 9.66 5.11 -3.39
CA HIS A 165 10.93 5.31 -4.09
C HIS A 165 11.34 4.03 -4.80
N ILE A 166 11.73 4.13 -6.07
CA ILE A 166 12.22 3.03 -6.90
C ILE A 166 13.61 3.42 -7.39
N SER A 167 14.62 2.59 -7.14
CA SER A 167 15.98 2.83 -7.61
C SER A 167 16.77 1.53 -7.74
N ASN A 168 17.85 1.53 -8.50
CA ASN A 168 18.71 0.35 -8.64
C ASN A 168 19.75 0.21 -7.51
N ALA A 169 19.66 1.01 -6.46
CA ALA A 169 20.61 1.02 -5.32
C ALA A 169 22.11 1.13 -5.74
N GLY A 170 22.38 1.74 -6.88
CA GLY A 170 23.75 1.89 -7.40
C GLY A 170 24.29 0.66 -8.15
N LEU A 171 23.48 -0.36 -8.45
CA LEU A 171 23.92 -1.50 -9.28
C LEU A 171 24.38 -1.09 -10.67
N THR A 172 23.86 0.01 -11.17
CA THR A 172 24.28 0.61 -12.46
C THR A 172 24.27 2.14 -12.34
N THR A 173 25.08 2.79 -13.20
CA THR A 173 25.10 4.25 -13.34
C THR A 173 24.50 4.61 -14.71
N PRO A 174 23.59 5.63 -14.78
CA PRO A 174 23.09 6.48 -13.68
C PRO A 174 22.05 5.80 -12.78
N ASN A 175 21.80 6.38 -11.60
CA ASN A 175 20.74 5.95 -10.68
C ASN A 175 19.90 7.16 -10.19
N PRO A 176 19.10 7.80 -11.04
CA PRO A 176 18.31 8.97 -10.67
C PRO A 176 17.14 8.64 -9.73
N GLY A 177 16.69 7.38 -9.71
CA GLY A 177 15.51 6.95 -8.96
C GLY A 177 14.19 7.51 -9.51
N ILE A 178 13.08 6.95 -9.04
CA ILE A 178 11.73 7.42 -9.31
C ILE A 178 11.02 7.56 -7.97
N ASN A 179 10.51 8.75 -7.65
CA ASN A 179 9.67 8.99 -6.49
C ASN A 179 8.23 9.13 -6.96
N THR A 180 7.31 8.36 -6.38
CA THR A 180 5.90 8.37 -6.74
C THR A 180 5.02 8.59 -5.54
N LEU A 181 3.87 9.23 -5.76
CA LEU A 181 2.76 9.26 -4.84
C LEU A 181 1.62 8.43 -5.44
N GLN A 182 1.11 7.48 -4.66
CA GLN A 182 0.13 6.50 -5.11
C GLN A 182 -1.06 6.47 -4.15
N VAL A 183 -2.24 6.21 -4.69
CA VAL A 183 -3.42 5.79 -3.92
C VAL A 183 -3.57 4.30 -4.12
N ARG A 184 -3.74 3.56 -3.02
CA ARG A 184 -3.98 2.12 -3.03
C ARG A 184 -5.34 1.84 -2.40
N VAL A 185 -6.07 0.89 -2.97
CA VAL A 185 -7.27 0.32 -2.38
C VAL A 185 -7.10 -1.18 -2.23
N GLY A 186 -7.59 -1.73 -1.14
CA GLY A 186 -7.49 -3.16 -0.83
C GLY A 186 -8.82 -3.74 -0.38
N PHE A 187 -8.95 -5.05 -0.62
CA PHE A 187 -10.05 -5.87 -0.12
C PHE A 187 -9.46 -7.12 0.51
N GLY A 188 -9.85 -7.43 1.74
CA GLY A 188 -9.26 -8.54 2.48
C GLY A 188 -10.00 -8.92 3.74
N ARG A 189 -9.31 -9.65 4.60
CA ARG A 189 -9.81 -10.04 5.91
C ARG A 189 -8.66 -10.18 6.90
N PHE A 190 -8.96 -9.96 8.17
CA PHE A 190 -8.17 -10.48 9.28
C PHE A 190 -8.77 -11.82 9.73
N THR A 191 -7.90 -12.78 10.06
CA THR A 191 -8.30 -14.02 10.72
C THR A 191 -8.08 -13.88 12.22
N HIS A 192 -8.85 -14.63 13.01
CA HIS A 192 -8.60 -14.76 14.44
C HIS A 192 -7.51 -15.80 14.69
N PRO A 193 -6.75 -15.69 15.80
CA PRO A 193 -5.87 -16.78 16.24
C PRO A 193 -6.72 -18.01 16.58
N GLU A 194 -6.19 -19.20 16.30
CA GLU A 194 -6.77 -20.49 16.70
C GLU A 194 -6.57 -20.74 18.19
#